data_30394495b0507af9f10fca2d8c42df3d
#
_entry.id   30394495b0507af9f10fca2d8c42df3d
#
_cell.length_a   1.000
_cell.length_b   1.000
_cell.length_c   1.000
_cell.angle_alpha   90.00
_cell.angle_beta   90.00
_cell.angle_gamma   90.00
#
_symmetry.space_group_name_H-M   'P 1'
#
loop_
_entity.id
_entity.type
_entity.pdbx_description
1 polymer ?
#
loop_
_entity_poly.entity_id
_entity_poly.type
_entity_poly.pdbx_seq_one_letter_code
_entity_poly.pdbx_strand_id
1 'polypeptide(L)'
;ERPCGLNMLEWETPEQKDLAVSEMIAIFYKLFPPEMIGPMFEHYMRNAMLAIMADKNNPGTLLEIPRIFTDDKYMESRLEKVADPLVRNFWLKEWKQTTGSTKSDMLGYVISKIGRFVENEMMRNIVGQSRSGFNLSEIMDNKKIFLANLSKGRVGELNSSLLGLILVSKMQMAALQRAAIPEAARNDFYLYLDEFQNFTTDSIATILSEARKYKLNLILAHQYIPQLREDIRNAVIGNVGTFISFRVGADDAEFLEKQFYPEFSKYDLINLDNFQLIIKMMINNKTSTPFRMKTILPVKMPAENAQIARELSKNKYGRPKSLVEADIARKLNF
;
A
#
# COMPACT_ATOMS: atom_id res chain seq x y z
N GLU A 1 21.08 6.67 11.76
CA GLU A 1 19.75 7.08 11.31
C GLU A 1 18.66 6.41 12.16
N ARG A 2 17.40 6.83 11.98
CA ARG A 2 16.25 6.39 12.76
C ARG A 2 15.17 5.87 11.82
N PRO A 3 15.15 4.56 11.46
CA PRO A 3 14.11 4.01 10.60
C PRO A 3 12.74 4.10 11.26
N CYS A 4 11.73 4.47 10.49
CA CYS A 4 10.33 4.45 10.89
C CYS A 4 9.72 3.11 10.54
N GLY A 5 9.12 2.42 11.52
CA GLY A 5 8.47 1.13 11.29
C GLY A 5 7.24 1.24 10.41
N LEU A 6 7.03 0.24 9.56
CA LEU A 6 5.82 0.04 8.79
C LEU A 6 5.50 -1.46 8.75
N ASN A 7 4.60 -1.91 9.60
CA ASN A 7 4.19 -3.31 9.66
C ASN A 7 2.79 -3.49 9.04
N MET A 8 2.71 -4.27 7.97
CA MET A 8 1.42 -4.63 7.38
C MET A 8 0.61 -5.60 8.24
N LEU A 9 1.30 -6.38 9.08
CA LEU A 9 0.72 -7.48 9.86
C LEU A 9 0.28 -7.05 11.27
N GLU A 10 0.35 -5.77 11.62
CA GLU A 10 -0.28 -5.25 12.84
C GLU A 10 -1.78 -5.04 12.65
N TRP A 11 -2.57 -5.30 13.68
CA TRP A 11 -4.02 -5.22 13.64
C TRP A 11 -4.61 -4.83 14.99
N GLU A 12 -5.82 -4.28 14.98
CA GLU A 12 -6.57 -3.88 16.18
C GLU A 12 -7.86 -4.71 16.35
N THR A 13 -8.51 -5.11 15.26
CA THR A 13 -9.72 -5.95 15.28
C THR A 13 -9.53 -7.22 14.45
N PRO A 14 -10.29 -8.30 14.72
CA PRO A 14 -10.22 -9.52 13.89
C PRO A 14 -10.43 -9.27 12.40
N GLU A 15 -11.37 -8.38 12.05
CA GLU A 15 -11.66 -8.01 10.65
C GLU A 15 -10.44 -7.37 9.98
N GLN A 16 -9.70 -6.54 10.72
CA GLN A 16 -8.44 -5.96 10.21
C GLN A 16 -7.38 -7.03 9.99
N LYS A 17 -7.32 -8.04 10.84
CA LYS A 17 -6.36 -9.15 10.69
C LYS A 17 -6.57 -9.87 9.36
N ASP A 18 -7.81 -10.24 9.06
CA ASP A 18 -8.15 -10.95 7.82
C ASP A 18 -7.94 -10.07 6.59
N LEU A 19 -8.30 -8.79 6.68
CA LEU A 19 -8.07 -7.82 5.62
C LEU A 19 -6.57 -7.60 5.36
N ALA A 20 -5.76 -7.47 6.41
CA ALA A 20 -4.30 -7.30 6.28
C ALA A 20 -3.65 -8.50 5.57
N VAL A 21 -4.08 -9.72 5.89
CA VAL A 21 -3.62 -10.94 5.22
C VAL A 21 -4.01 -10.93 3.74
N SER A 22 -5.25 -10.60 3.43
CA SER A 22 -5.75 -10.57 2.05
C SER A 22 -5.05 -9.49 1.22
N GLU A 23 -4.88 -8.29 1.78
CA GLU A 23 -4.16 -7.20 1.14
C GLU A 23 -2.67 -7.55 0.92
N MET A 24 -2.03 -8.21 1.89
CA MET A 24 -0.63 -8.62 1.72
C MET A 24 -0.47 -9.64 0.59
N ILE A 25 -1.40 -10.57 0.44
CA ILE A 25 -1.43 -11.52 -0.67
C ILE A 25 -1.63 -10.78 -2.00
N ALA A 26 -2.58 -9.84 -2.07
CA ALA A 26 -2.79 -9.01 -3.27
C ALA A 26 -1.55 -8.20 -3.65
N ILE A 27 -0.79 -7.70 -2.65
CA ILE A 27 0.49 -7.04 -2.87
C ILE A 27 1.51 -7.99 -3.53
N PHE A 28 1.60 -9.25 -3.09
CA PHE A 28 2.48 -10.23 -3.72
C PHE A 28 2.06 -10.51 -5.17
N TYR A 29 0.77 -10.68 -5.45
CA TYR A 29 0.28 -10.84 -6.83
C TYR A 29 0.60 -9.63 -7.71
N LYS A 30 0.66 -8.43 -7.14
CA LYS A 30 1.05 -7.21 -7.88
C LYS A 30 2.55 -7.13 -8.14
N LEU A 31 3.38 -7.60 -7.20
CA LEU A 31 4.85 -7.43 -7.25
C LEU A 31 5.56 -8.56 -8.00
N PHE A 32 4.91 -9.69 -8.19
CA PHE A 32 5.50 -10.86 -8.84
C PHE A 32 4.64 -11.31 -10.02
N PRO A 33 5.26 -11.84 -11.09
CA PRO A 33 4.52 -12.42 -12.21
C PRO A 33 3.57 -13.53 -11.75
N PRO A 34 2.39 -13.67 -12.38
CA PRO A 34 1.38 -14.68 -12.02
C PRO A 34 1.94 -16.12 -11.97
N GLU A 35 2.92 -16.43 -12.81
CA GLU A 35 3.59 -17.75 -12.86
C GLU A 35 4.41 -18.05 -11.59
N MET A 36 4.79 -16.98 -10.86
CA MET A 36 5.54 -17.07 -9.61
C MET A 36 4.67 -17.05 -8.36
N ILE A 37 3.38 -16.82 -8.48
CA ILE A 37 2.42 -16.73 -7.38
C ILE A 37 1.19 -17.58 -7.76
N GLY A 38 0.93 -18.61 -6.99
CA GLY A 38 -0.18 -19.52 -7.24
C GLY A 38 -0.94 -19.87 -5.96
N PRO A 39 -2.02 -20.68 -6.06
CA PRO A 39 -2.84 -21.06 -4.90
C PRO A 39 -2.05 -21.67 -3.75
N MET A 40 -1.01 -22.43 -4.04
CA MET A 40 -0.13 -23.00 -3.02
C MET A 40 0.63 -21.92 -2.25
N PHE A 41 1.21 -20.91 -2.95
CA PHE A 41 1.86 -19.78 -2.29
C PHE A 41 0.86 -19.06 -1.38
N GLU A 42 -0.32 -18.76 -1.88
CA GLU A 42 -1.37 -18.10 -1.11
C GLU A 42 -1.72 -18.90 0.15
N HIS A 43 -1.96 -20.19 0.02
CA HIS A 43 -2.32 -21.08 1.13
C HIS A 43 -1.25 -21.07 2.24
N TYR A 44 0.02 -21.23 1.87
CA TYR A 44 1.12 -21.25 2.85
C TYR A 44 1.36 -19.86 3.46
N MET A 45 1.35 -18.81 2.65
CA MET A 45 1.53 -17.45 3.13
C MET A 45 0.40 -17.01 4.05
N ARG A 46 -0.85 -17.32 3.73
CA ARG A 46 -2.01 -17.02 4.57
C ARG A 46 -1.88 -17.66 5.95
N ASN A 47 -1.58 -18.94 6.00
CA ASN A 47 -1.40 -19.65 7.26
C ASN A 47 -0.18 -19.16 8.06
N ALA A 48 0.91 -18.82 7.39
CA ALA A 48 2.08 -18.22 8.04
C ALA A 48 1.74 -16.85 8.65
N MET A 49 1.13 -15.96 7.89
CA MET A 49 0.73 -14.63 8.39
C MET A 49 -0.26 -14.74 9.55
N LEU A 50 -1.31 -15.56 9.43
CA LEU A 50 -2.28 -15.76 10.51
C LEU A 50 -1.66 -16.27 11.80
N ALA A 51 -0.66 -17.17 11.72
CA ALA A 51 0.03 -17.69 12.87
C ALA A 51 0.96 -16.65 13.53
N ILE A 52 1.77 -15.92 12.75
CA ILE A 52 2.66 -14.89 13.31
C ILE A 52 1.89 -13.65 13.82
N MET A 53 0.68 -13.41 13.31
CA MET A 53 -0.24 -12.36 13.78
C MET A 53 -1.07 -12.77 15.00
N ALA A 54 -0.95 -14.00 15.50
CA ALA A 54 -1.83 -14.51 16.57
C ALA A 54 -1.73 -13.71 17.88
N ASP A 55 -0.57 -13.14 18.19
CA ASP A 55 -0.39 -12.25 19.33
C ASP A 55 -0.58 -10.78 18.93
N LYS A 56 -1.75 -10.22 19.27
CA LYS A 56 -2.08 -8.81 18.99
C LYS A 56 -1.06 -7.83 19.60
N ASN A 57 -0.54 -8.14 20.78
CA ASN A 57 0.38 -7.24 21.48
C ASN A 57 1.79 -7.26 20.90
N ASN A 58 2.18 -8.39 20.31
CA ASN A 58 3.46 -8.57 19.64
C ASN A 58 3.27 -9.26 18.28
N PRO A 59 2.62 -8.58 17.31
CA PRO A 59 2.40 -9.15 15.99
C PRO A 59 3.76 -9.39 15.32
N GLY A 60 3.84 -10.50 14.59
CA GLY A 60 5.01 -10.81 13.78
C GLY A 60 5.17 -9.82 12.63
N THR A 61 6.25 -10.00 11.91
CA THR A 61 6.61 -9.18 10.75
C THR A 61 6.91 -10.08 9.55
N LEU A 62 7.05 -9.49 8.37
CA LEU A 62 7.44 -10.25 7.16
C LEU A 62 8.76 -11.02 7.34
N LEU A 63 9.65 -10.56 8.22
CA LEU A 63 10.93 -11.23 8.51
C LEU A 63 10.76 -12.60 9.18
N GLU A 64 9.68 -12.77 9.92
CA GLU A 64 9.43 -13.97 10.70
C GLU A 64 8.71 -15.07 9.89
N ILE A 65 8.27 -14.75 8.66
CA ILE A 65 7.60 -15.73 7.78
C ILE A 65 8.53 -16.90 7.42
N PRO A 66 9.78 -16.71 6.98
CA PRO A 66 10.68 -17.85 6.78
C PRO A 66 10.92 -18.66 8.05
N ARG A 67 11.01 -17.98 9.20
CA ARG A 67 11.31 -18.59 10.48
C ARG A 67 10.21 -19.56 10.94
N ILE A 68 8.95 -19.23 10.76
CA ILE A 68 7.87 -20.11 11.20
C ILE A 68 7.85 -21.46 10.47
N PHE A 69 8.43 -21.51 9.27
CA PHE A 69 8.56 -22.73 8.49
C PHE A 69 9.83 -23.56 8.83
N THR A 70 10.84 -22.93 9.44
CA THR A 70 12.15 -23.55 9.66
C THR A 70 12.53 -23.78 11.11
N ASP A 71 11.85 -23.13 12.06
CA ASP A 71 12.10 -23.20 13.49
C ASP A 71 10.85 -23.75 14.20
N ASP A 72 10.86 -25.07 14.49
CA ASP A 72 9.73 -25.74 15.12
C ASP A 72 9.40 -25.16 16.51
N LYS A 73 10.40 -24.72 17.29
CA LYS A 73 10.16 -24.09 18.60
C LYS A 73 9.45 -22.75 18.46
N TYR A 74 9.88 -21.96 17.45
CA TYR A 74 9.20 -20.70 17.15
C TYR A 74 7.77 -20.95 16.67
N MET A 75 7.57 -21.89 15.76
CA MET A 75 6.24 -22.28 15.30
C MET A 75 5.34 -22.68 16.46
N GLU A 76 5.78 -23.57 17.34
CA GLU A 76 5.02 -24.03 18.51
C GLU A 76 4.64 -22.85 19.44
N SER A 77 5.60 -21.95 19.71
CA SER A 77 5.33 -20.76 20.55
C SER A 77 4.27 -19.83 19.94
N ARG A 78 4.21 -19.74 18.61
CA ARG A 78 3.16 -18.96 17.92
C ARG A 78 1.81 -19.68 17.94
N LEU A 79 1.80 -21.00 17.78
CA LEU A 79 0.57 -21.80 17.79
C LEU A 79 -0.14 -21.81 19.14
N GLU A 80 0.57 -21.60 20.25
CA GLU A 80 -0.05 -21.41 21.57
C GLU A 80 -1.02 -20.22 21.60
N LYS A 81 -0.77 -19.19 20.76
CA LYS A 81 -1.59 -17.98 20.67
C LYS A 81 -2.66 -18.07 19.56
N VAL A 82 -2.62 -19.09 18.70
CA VAL A 82 -3.58 -19.26 17.60
C VAL A 82 -4.87 -19.86 18.15
N ALA A 83 -5.95 -19.10 18.08
CA ALA A 83 -7.29 -19.59 18.47
C ALA A 83 -7.99 -20.35 17.34
N ASP A 84 -7.72 -20.01 16.07
CA ASP A 84 -8.36 -20.60 14.89
C ASP A 84 -7.94 -22.08 14.72
N PRO A 85 -8.91 -23.03 14.78
CA PRO A 85 -8.62 -24.44 14.65
C PRO A 85 -8.13 -24.83 13.23
N LEU A 86 -8.52 -24.10 12.18
CA LEU A 86 -8.08 -24.36 10.81
C LEU A 86 -6.60 -24.02 10.64
N VAL A 87 -6.17 -22.87 11.14
CA VAL A 87 -4.75 -22.47 11.13
C VAL A 87 -3.92 -23.43 11.97
N ARG A 88 -4.39 -23.86 13.15
CA ARG A 88 -3.70 -24.87 13.96
C ARG A 88 -3.59 -26.22 13.22
N ASN A 89 -4.67 -26.66 12.57
CA ASN A 89 -4.69 -27.92 11.81
C ASN A 89 -3.70 -27.91 10.65
N PHE A 90 -3.60 -26.78 9.90
CA PHE A 90 -2.59 -26.61 8.86
C PHE A 90 -1.18 -26.91 9.41
N TRP A 91 -0.76 -26.26 10.52
CA TRP A 91 0.58 -26.41 11.06
C TRP A 91 0.83 -27.77 11.68
N LEU A 92 -0.13 -28.31 12.45
CA LEU A 92 0.05 -29.54 13.22
C LEU A 92 -0.11 -30.81 12.40
N LYS A 93 -0.85 -30.74 11.28
CA LYS A 93 -1.08 -31.90 10.40
C LYS A 93 -0.47 -31.69 9.02
N GLU A 94 -0.98 -30.74 8.23
CA GLU A 94 -0.59 -30.58 6.83
C GLU A 94 0.91 -30.27 6.69
N TRP A 95 1.41 -29.23 7.38
CA TRP A 95 2.83 -28.86 7.33
C TRP A 95 3.74 -29.93 7.94
N LYS A 96 3.40 -30.52 9.08
CA LYS A 96 4.21 -31.60 9.68
C LYS A 96 4.24 -32.87 8.84
N GLN A 97 3.18 -33.17 8.08
CA GLN A 97 3.15 -34.33 7.18
C GLN A 97 3.82 -34.07 5.84
N THR A 98 4.02 -32.78 5.47
CA THR A 98 4.73 -32.43 4.25
C THR A 98 6.23 -32.77 4.43
N THR A 99 6.75 -33.67 3.60
CA THR A 99 8.13 -34.18 3.71
C THR A 99 8.87 -34.11 2.39
N GLY A 100 10.19 -34.33 2.42
CA GLY A 100 11.05 -34.49 1.24
C GLY A 100 11.13 -33.23 0.37
N SER A 101 11.17 -33.42 -0.94
CA SER A 101 11.32 -32.36 -1.93
C SER A 101 10.18 -31.33 -1.85
N THR A 102 8.95 -31.78 -1.65
CA THR A 102 7.79 -30.88 -1.57
C THR A 102 7.93 -29.84 -0.48
N LYS A 103 8.42 -30.23 0.70
CA LYS A 103 8.67 -29.27 1.80
C LYS A 103 9.75 -28.27 1.44
N SER A 104 10.83 -28.75 0.84
CA SER A 104 11.97 -27.94 0.39
C SER A 104 11.55 -26.93 -0.71
N ASP A 105 10.76 -27.41 -1.69
CA ASP A 105 10.28 -26.59 -2.80
C ASP A 105 9.35 -25.48 -2.31
N MET A 106 8.40 -25.81 -1.42
CA MET A 106 7.48 -24.83 -0.84
C MET A 106 8.22 -23.78 0.00
N LEU A 107 9.20 -24.22 0.80
CA LEU A 107 10.03 -23.32 1.59
C LEU A 107 10.82 -22.35 0.69
N GLY A 108 11.51 -22.88 -0.33
CA GLY A 108 12.24 -22.07 -1.31
C GLY A 108 11.31 -21.09 -2.04
N TYR A 109 10.10 -21.54 -2.36
CA TYR A 109 9.09 -20.73 -3.03
C TYR A 109 8.63 -19.52 -2.18
N VAL A 110 8.40 -19.70 -0.89
CA VAL A 110 8.04 -18.62 0.04
C VAL A 110 9.23 -17.72 0.32
N ILE A 111 10.38 -18.30 0.70
CA ILE A 111 11.59 -17.55 1.09
C ILE A 111 12.07 -16.64 -0.04
N SER A 112 12.09 -17.13 -1.28
CA SER A 112 12.58 -16.34 -2.43
C SER A 112 11.79 -15.05 -2.66
N LYS A 113 10.52 -14.97 -2.29
CA LYS A 113 9.70 -13.75 -2.42
C LYS A 113 9.93 -12.81 -1.26
N ILE A 114 9.99 -13.34 -0.05
CA ILE A 114 10.26 -12.53 1.15
C ILE A 114 11.69 -12.01 1.15
N GLY A 115 12.67 -12.85 0.75
CA GLY A 115 14.10 -12.52 0.72
C GLY A 115 14.39 -11.20 0.00
N ARG A 116 13.75 -10.97 -1.14
CA ARG A 116 13.93 -9.74 -1.93
C ARG A 116 13.69 -8.44 -1.14
N PHE A 117 12.84 -8.48 -0.12
CA PHE A 117 12.53 -7.30 0.69
C PHE A 117 13.37 -7.23 1.96
N VAL A 118 13.71 -8.38 2.54
CA VAL A 118 14.39 -8.43 3.84
C VAL A 118 15.92 -8.45 3.74
N GLU A 119 16.49 -8.78 2.59
CA GLU A 119 17.93 -8.71 2.32
C GLU A 119 18.44 -7.27 2.29
N ASN A 120 17.62 -6.34 1.82
CA ASN A 120 17.96 -4.91 1.86
C ASN A 120 17.86 -4.39 3.29
N GLU A 121 18.96 -3.87 3.82
CA GLU A 121 19.07 -3.39 5.21
C GLU A 121 18.03 -2.32 5.56
N MET A 122 17.83 -1.33 4.69
CA MET A 122 16.88 -0.25 4.91
C MET A 122 15.45 -0.82 4.99
N MET A 123 15.07 -1.68 4.04
CA MET A 123 13.76 -2.32 4.03
C MET A 123 13.57 -3.18 5.27
N ARG A 124 14.55 -4.01 5.61
CA ARG A 124 14.54 -4.84 6.81
C ARG A 124 14.27 -4.01 8.07
N ASN A 125 14.91 -2.86 8.21
CA ASN A 125 14.73 -1.97 9.35
C ASN A 125 13.37 -1.24 9.35
N ILE A 126 12.68 -1.13 8.21
CA ILE A 126 11.33 -0.57 8.11
C ILE A 126 10.28 -1.66 8.39
N VAL A 127 10.28 -2.76 7.63
CA VAL A 127 9.22 -3.78 7.68
C VAL A 127 9.44 -4.82 8.78
N GLY A 128 10.59 -4.84 9.44
CA GLY A 128 10.93 -5.77 10.54
C GLY A 128 10.54 -5.27 11.93
N GLN A 129 9.98 -4.08 12.05
CA GLN A 129 9.46 -3.58 13.33
C GLN A 129 8.04 -4.10 13.56
N SER A 130 7.74 -4.64 14.76
CA SER A 130 6.41 -5.18 15.10
C SER A 130 5.29 -4.16 15.05
N ARG A 131 5.63 -2.89 15.25
CA ARG A 131 4.67 -1.79 15.22
C ARG A 131 5.11 -0.72 14.22
N SER A 132 4.14 -0.17 13.50
CA SER A 132 4.37 1.03 12.69
C SER A 132 4.69 2.21 13.60
N GLY A 133 5.56 3.12 13.15
CA GLY A 133 5.93 4.30 13.91
C GLY A 133 4.84 5.38 13.94
N PHE A 134 3.76 5.20 13.20
CA PHE A 134 2.62 6.12 13.11
C PHE A 134 1.31 5.36 12.95
N ASN A 135 0.19 5.99 13.34
CA ASN A 135 -1.15 5.45 13.18
C ASN A 135 -1.90 6.26 12.11
N LEU A 136 -2.31 5.59 11.01
CA LEU A 136 -2.97 6.25 9.88
C LEU A 136 -4.40 6.70 10.22
N SER A 137 -5.14 5.97 11.06
CA SER A 137 -6.45 6.39 11.53
C SER A 137 -6.34 7.70 12.32
N GLU A 138 -5.36 7.80 13.22
CA GLU A 138 -5.09 9.03 13.98
C GLU A 138 -4.67 10.20 13.07
N ILE A 139 -3.89 9.93 12.02
CA ILE A 139 -3.50 10.95 11.04
C ILE A 139 -4.72 11.49 10.31
N MET A 140 -5.60 10.60 9.85
CA MET A 140 -6.82 10.96 9.13
C MET A 140 -7.81 11.73 10.01
N ASP A 141 -8.06 11.25 11.23
CA ASP A 141 -9.09 11.78 12.11
C ASP A 141 -8.68 13.09 12.80
N ASN A 142 -7.38 13.33 12.97
CA ASN A 142 -6.85 14.56 13.56
C ASN A 142 -6.34 15.58 12.52
N LYS A 143 -6.76 15.47 11.25
CA LYS A 143 -6.43 16.43 10.17
C LYS A 143 -4.93 16.66 10.01
N LYS A 144 -4.11 15.63 10.19
CA LYS A 144 -2.66 15.73 10.05
C LYS A 144 -2.25 15.62 8.59
N ILE A 145 -1.12 16.21 8.25
CA ILE A 145 -0.49 16.07 6.93
C ILE A 145 0.53 14.93 7.02
N PHE A 146 0.39 13.95 6.12
CA PHE A 146 1.30 12.82 5.98
C PHE A 146 1.99 12.88 4.61
N LEU A 147 3.33 12.90 4.60
CA LEU A 147 4.14 12.95 3.39
C LEU A 147 5.03 11.71 3.33
N ALA A 148 4.82 10.87 2.32
CA ALA A 148 5.64 9.69 2.07
C ALA A 148 6.50 9.90 0.81
N ASN A 149 7.83 9.93 0.96
CA ASN A 149 8.73 9.99 -0.16
C ASN A 149 9.20 8.58 -0.54
N LEU A 150 8.60 8.05 -1.60
CA LEU A 150 8.84 6.72 -2.15
C LEU A 150 9.72 6.75 -3.41
N SER A 151 10.63 7.70 -3.51
CA SER A 151 11.49 7.90 -4.67
C SER A 151 12.26 6.62 -5.04
N LYS A 152 12.04 6.10 -6.25
CA LYS A 152 12.70 4.91 -6.80
C LYS A 152 14.24 5.01 -6.77
N GLY A 153 14.79 6.20 -6.99
CA GLY A 153 16.24 6.45 -6.96
C GLY A 153 16.90 6.27 -5.59
N ARG A 154 16.11 6.30 -4.49
CA ARG A 154 16.63 6.15 -3.11
C ARG A 154 16.46 4.74 -2.57
N VAL A 155 15.34 4.10 -2.86
CA VAL A 155 14.97 2.82 -2.23
C VAL A 155 14.97 1.65 -3.22
N GLY A 156 15.11 1.91 -4.50
CA GLY A 156 14.93 0.92 -5.57
C GLY A 156 13.46 0.76 -5.95
N GLU A 157 13.19 0.32 -7.18
CA GLU A 157 11.83 0.26 -7.73
C GLU A 157 10.93 -0.72 -6.96
N LEU A 158 11.39 -1.95 -6.75
CA LEU A 158 10.61 -2.99 -6.06
C LEU A 158 10.30 -2.61 -4.61
N ASN A 159 11.27 -2.02 -3.90
CA ASN A 159 11.10 -1.58 -2.53
C ASN A 159 10.16 -0.39 -2.42
N SER A 160 10.26 0.58 -3.35
CA SER A 160 9.34 1.71 -3.46
C SER A 160 7.90 1.22 -3.67
N SER A 161 7.72 0.25 -4.58
CA SER A 161 6.41 -0.32 -4.87
C SER A 161 5.85 -1.06 -3.64
N LEU A 162 6.64 -1.89 -2.95
CA LEU A 162 6.18 -2.58 -1.75
C LEU A 162 5.73 -1.59 -0.65
N LEU A 163 6.57 -0.60 -0.33
CA LEU A 163 6.23 0.39 0.70
C LEU A 163 4.97 1.19 0.33
N GLY A 164 4.84 1.58 -0.93
CA GLY A 164 3.68 2.31 -1.42
C GLY A 164 2.40 1.48 -1.37
N LEU A 165 2.46 0.22 -1.81
CA LEU A 165 1.34 -0.71 -1.74
C LEU A 165 0.91 -0.95 -0.29
N ILE A 166 1.84 -1.17 0.64
CA ILE A 166 1.53 -1.31 2.07
C ILE A 166 0.87 -0.03 2.61
N LEU A 167 1.40 1.15 2.29
CA LEU A 167 0.83 2.42 2.74
C LEU A 167 -0.58 2.63 2.21
N VAL A 168 -0.84 2.37 0.93
CA VAL A 168 -2.17 2.52 0.32
C VAL A 168 -3.15 1.53 0.94
N SER A 169 -2.77 0.24 1.09
CA SER A 169 -3.63 -0.76 1.74
C SER A 169 -3.91 -0.41 3.21
N LYS A 170 -2.92 0.04 3.97
CA LYS A 170 -3.14 0.48 5.36
C LYS A 170 -4.00 1.75 5.44
N MET A 171 -3.89 2.68 4.47
CA MET A 171 -4.76 3.85 4.38
C MET A 171 -6.20 3.44 4.09
N GLN A 172 -6.41 2.48 3.21
CA GLN A 172 -7.72 1.89 2.96
C GLN A 172 -8.31 1.26 4.21
N MET A 173 -7.52 0.42 4.90
CA MET A 173 -7.95 -0.22 6.14
C MET A 173 -8.36 0.83 7.20
N ALA A 174 -7.57 1.90 7.33
CA ALA A 174 -7.88 3.01 8.22
C ALA A 174 -9.18 3.75 7.81
N ALA A 175 -9.42 3.92 6.51
CA ALA A 175 -10.66 4.51 6.03
C ALA A 175 -11.87 3.62 6.34
N LEU A 176 -11.78 2.31 6.10
CA LEU A 176 -12.86 1.36 6.39
C LEU A 176 -13.24 1.32 7.88
N GLN A 177 -12.27 1.50 8.80
CA GLN A 177 -12.53 1.60 10.24
C GLN A 177 -13.45 2.77 10.61
N ARG A 178 -13.47 3.82 9.78
CA ARG A 178 -14.37 4.95 9.98
C ARG A 178 -15.86 4.59 9.86
N ALA A 179 -16.18 3.37 9.41
CA ALA A 179 -17.54 2.85 9.48
C ALA A 179 -18.11 2.88 10.92
N ALA A 180 -17.26 2.73 11.94
CA ALA A 180 -17.64 2.83 13.34
C ALA A 180 -17.86 4.27 13.83
N ILE A 181 -17.50 5.28 13.04
CA ILE A 181 -17.68 6.70 13.36
C ILE A 181 -18.90 7.22 12.62
N PRO A 182 -19.84 7.97 13.24
CA PRO A 182 -20.94 8.61 12.53
C PRO A 182 -20.44 9.48 11.37
N GLU A 183 -21.11 9.43 10.23
CA GLU A 183 -20.65 10.11 9.01
C GLU A 183 -20.36 11.60 9.20
N ALA A 184 -21.24 12.30 9.96
CA ALA A 184 -21.09 13.73 10.26
C ALA A 184 -19.83 14.05 11.10
N ALA A 185 -19.30 13.08 11.84
CA ALA A 185 -18.09 13.23 12.67
C ALA A 185 -16.79 12.87 11.93
N ARG A 186 -16.89 12.29 10.73
CA ARG A 186 -15.71 11.95 9.92
C ARG A 186 -15.14 13.21 9.30
N ASN A 187 -13.85 13.44 9.48
CA ASN A 187 -13.13 14.52 8.80
C ASN A 187 -12.79 14.10 7.36
N ASP A 188 -12.91 15.03 6.41
CA ASP A 188 -12.38 14.81 5.06
C ASP A 188 -10.87 14.61 5.10
N PHE A 189 -10.40 13.56 4.41
CA PHE A 189 -8.99 13.28 4.22
C PHE A 189 -8.70 13.14 2.73
N TYR A 190 -7.65 13.80 2.25
CA TYR A 190 -7.28 13.83 0.85
C TYR A 190 -6.01 13.01 0.63
N LEU A 191 -6.13 11.90 -0.10
CA LEU A 191 -5.03 11.03 -0.46
C LEU A 191 -4.56 11.34 -1.88
N TYR A 192 -3.39 11.95 -1.98
CA TYR A 192 -2.71 12.21 -3.25
C TYR A 192 -1.78 11.06 -3.59
N LEU A 193 -2.01 10.41 -4.72
CA LEU A 193 -1.19 9.34 -5.25
C LEU A 193 -0.59 9.78 -6.59
N ASP A 194 0.68 10.18 -6.56
CA ASP A 194 1.46 10.43 -7.76
C ASP A 194 1.99 9.12 -8.32
N GLU A 195 2.01 8.95 -9.65
CA GLU A 195 2.35 7.69 -10.32
C GLU A 195 1.53 6.50 -9.78
N PHE A 196 0.20 6.71 -9.60
CA PHE A 196 -0.64 5.79 -8.85
C PHE A 196 -0.69 4.37 -9.43
N GLN A 197 -0.39 4.17 -10.72
CA GLN A 197 -0.29 2.84 -11.33
C GLN A 197 0.73 1.91 -10.66
N ASN A 198 1.71 2.47 -9.94
CA ASN A 198 2.68 1.69 -9.18
C ASN A 198 2.13 1.16 -7.84
N PHE A 199 1.03 1.73 -7.36
CA PHE A 199 0.48 1.49 -6.02
C PHE A 199 -0.94 0.93 -6.04
N THR A 200 -1.37 0.36 -7.18
CA THR A 200 -2.70 -0.22 -7.35
C THR A 200 -2.68 -1.73 -7.13
N THR A 201 -3.46 -2.21 -6.16
CA THR A 201 -3.91 -3.59 -6.04
C THR A 201 -5.34 -3.71 -6.59
N ASP A 202 -5.89 -4.91 -6.66
CA ASP A 202 -7.28 -5.11 -7.12
C ASP A 202 -8.29 -4.43 -6.19
N SER A 203 -7.94 -4.29 -4.92
CA SER A 203 -8.75 -3.59 -3.91
C SER A 203 -8.90 -2.08 -4.17
N ILE A 204 -8.04 -1.46 -4.99
CA ILE A 204 -8.18 -0.03 -5.32
C ILE A 204 -9.50 0.28 -6.04
N ALA A 205 -10.00 -0.66 -6.86
CA ALA A 205 -11.29 -0.49 -7.54
C ALA A 205 -12.44 -0.39 -6.52
N THR A 206 -12.38 -1.16 -5.45
CA THR A 206 -13.33 -1.09 -4.34
C THR A 206 -13.20 0.25 -3.59
N ILE A 207 -11.99 0.70 -3.31
CA ILE A 207 -11.76 2.01 -2.69
C ILE A 207 -12.39 3.12 -3.55
N LEU A 208 -12.14 3.13 -4.85
CA LEU A 208 -12.67 4.15 -5.76
C LEU A 208 -14.20 4.26 -5.70
N SER A 209 -14.89 3.13 -5.54
CA SER A 209 -16.36 3.11 -5.46
C SER A 209 -16.89 3.48 -4.06
N GLU A 210 -16.13 3.23 -3.00
CA GLU A 210 -16.64 3.32 -1.62
C GLU A 210 -16.00 4.43 -0.77
N ALA A 211 -14.82 4.93 -1.14
CA ALA A 211 -14.02 5.86 -0.34
C ALA A 211 -14.79 7.10 0.15
N ARG A 212 -15.74 7.59 -0.67
CA ARG A 212 -16.58 8.74 -0.34
C ARG A 212 -17.36 8.54 0.96
N LYS A 213 -17.88 7.33 1.23
CA LYS A 213 -18.63 7.01 2.46
C LYS A 213 -17.78 7.22 3.71
N TYR A 214 -16.47 7.03 3.57
CA TYR A 214 -15.50 7.12 4.67
C TYR A 214 -14.76 8.46 4.70
N LYS A 215 -15.19 9.44 3.90
CA LYS A 215 -14.54 10.76 3.75
C LYS A 215 -13.06 10.65 3.37
N LEU A 216 -12.72 9.63 2.55
CA LEU A 216 -11.43 9.50 1.89
C LEU A 216 -11.57 9.99 0.45
N ASN A 217 -11.00 11.16 0.15
CA ASN A 217 -11.01 11.77 -1.16
C ASN A 217 -9.72 11.42 -1.90
N LEU A 218 -9.82 10.87 -3.11
CA LEU A 218 -8.68 10.41 -3.88
C LEU A 218 -8.31 11.42 -4.96
N ILE A 219 -7.04 11.80 -5.01
CA ILE A 219 -6.42 12.58 -6.08
C ILE A 219 -5.36 11.70 -6.73
N LEU A 220 -5.64 11.23 -7.94
CA LEU A 220 -4.82 10.26 -8.66
C LEU A 220 -4.10 10.96 -9.81
N ALA A 221 -2.78 10.83 -9.88
CA ALA A 221 -1.98 11.34 -10.99
C ALA A 221 -1.19 10.20 -11.64
N HIS A 222 -1.15 10.20 -12.96
CA HIS A 222 -0.33 9.27 -13.75
C HIS A 222 0.03 9.92 -15.09
N GLN A 223 1.03 9.36 -15.75
CA GLN A 223 1.55 9.95 -16.99
C GLN A 223 1.03 9.25 -18.26
N TYR A 224 0.62 7.98 -18.16
CA TYR A 224 0.34 7.17 -19.34
C TYR A 224 -0.76 6.13 -19.07
N ILE A 225 -1.94 6.32 -19.69
CA ILE A 225 -3.15 5.50 -19.48
C ILE A 225 -2.94 3.99 -19.72
N PRO A 226 -2.24 3.54 -20.79
CA PRO A 226 -2.01 2.13 -21.05
C PRO A 226 -1.25 1.37 -19.96
N GLN A 227 -0.58 2.05 -19.04
CA GLN A 227 0.04 1.41 -17.87
C GLN A 227 -0.98 0.90 -16.83
N LEU A 228 -2.22 1.38 -16.91
CA LEU A 228 -3.31 0.90 -16.06
C LEU A 228 -3.92 -0.36 -16.64
N ARG A 229 -4.10 -1.38 -15.81
CA ARG A 229 -4.92 -2.53 -16.16
C ARG A 229 -6.33 -2.06 -16.49
N GLU A 230 -6.99 -2.77 -17.39
CA GLU A 230 -8.29 -2.38 -17.93
C GLU A 230 -9.37 -2.21 -16.85
N ASP A 231 -9.42 -3.13 -15.89
CA ASP A 231 -10.34 -3.10 -14.76
C ASP A 231 -10.14 -1.85 -13.87
N ILE A 232 -8.89 -1.53 -13.54
CA ILE A 232 -8.53 -0.33 -12.76
C ILE A 232 -8.86 0.95 -13.55
N ARG A 233 -8.51 0.98 -14.83
CA ARG A 233 -8.82 2.10 -15.73
C ARG A 233 -10.33 2.36 -15.77
N ASN A 234 -11.13 1.32 -15.95
CA ASN A 234 -12.59 1.42 -16.01
C ASN A 234 -13.16 1.88 -14.65
N ALA A 235 -12.62 1.38 -13.53
CA ALA A 235 -13.02 1.82 -12.20
C ALA A 235 -12.70 3.30 -11.95
N VAL A 236 -11.52 3.78 -12.38
CA VAL A 236 -11.16 5.21 -12.29
C VAL A 236 -12.13 6.05 -13.09
N ILE A 237 -12.32 5.74 -14.38
CA ILE A 237 -13.20 6.53 -15.27
C ILE A 237 -14.64 6.55 -14.77
N GLY A 238 -15.14 5.44 -14.24
CA GLY A 238 -16.52 5.32 -13.75
C GLY A 238 -16.79 6.03 -12.42
N ASN A 239 -15.77 6.28 -11.60
CA ASN A 239 -15.95 6.83 -10.25
C ASN A 239 -15.38 8.25 -10.06
N VAL A 240 -14.53 8.72 -10.98
CA VAL A 240 -13.91 10.06 -10.87
C VAL A 240 -14.86 11.14 -11.39
N GLY A 241 -15.13 12.12 -10.56
CA GLY A 241 -16.00 13.27 -10.92
C GLY A 241 -15.28 14.46 -11.57
N THR A 242 -13.96 14.53 -11.42
CA THR A 242 -13.14 15.62 -11.96
C THR A 242 -11.98 15.03 -12.78
N PHE A 243 -11.89 15.41 -14.04
CA PHE A 243 -10.82 15.04 -14.96
C PHE A 243 -9.97 16.25 -15.29
N ILE A 244 -8.65 16.10 -15.17
CA ILE A 244 -7.66 17.11 -15.50
C ILE A 244 -6.67 16.46 -16.46
N SER A 245 -6.48 17.05 -17.64
CA SER A 245 -5.47 16.60 -18.60
C SER A 245 -4.54 17.74 -18.98
N PHE A 246 -3.24 17.51 -18.81
CA PHE A 246 -2.19 18.25 -19.48
C PHE A 246 -2.00 17.70 -20.88
N ARG A 247 -0.96 18.18 -21.61
CA ARG A 247 -0.60 17.63 -22.89
C ARG A 247 -0.27 16.14 -22.79
N VAL A 248 -0.88 15.34 -23.66
CA VAL A 248 -0.75 13.88 -23.70
C VAL A 248 -0.35 13.40 -25.10
N GLY A 249 0.09 12.16 -25.22
CA GLY A 249 0.34 11.49 -26.50
C GLY A 249 -0.96 11.13 -27.24
N ALA A 250 -0.82 10.67 -28.49
CA ALA A 250 -1.96 10.40 -29.38
C ALA A 250 -2.92 9.33 -28.81
N ASP A 251 -2.39 8.23 -28.27
CA ASP A 251 -3.19 7.12 -27.72
C ASP A 251 -4.02 7.57 -26.53
N ASP A 252 -3.40 8.31 -25.60
CA ASP A 252 -4.09 8.87 -24.44
C ASP A 252 -5.12 9.93 -24.84
N ALA A 253 -4.80 10.75 -25.86
CA ALA A 253 -5.71 11.77 -26.35
C ALA A 253 -6.98 11.17 -26.97
N GLU A 254 -6.86 10.07 -27.71
CA GLU A 254 -8.01 9.35 -28.29
C GLU A 254 -8.91 8.77 -27.20
N PHE A 255 -8.31 8.26 -26.12
CA PHE A 255 -9.07 7.75 -24.97
C PHE A 255 -9.76 8.88 -24.20
N LEU A 256 -9.05 9.98 -23.94
CA LEU A 256 -9.54 11.10 -23.11
C LEU A 256 -10.52 12.01 -23.86
N GLU A 257 -10.48 12.06 -25.19
CA GLU A 257 -11.41 12.83 -26.01
C GLU A 257 -12.87 12.57 -25.59
N LYS A 258 -13.22 11.29 -25.33
CA LYS A 258 -14.57 10.91 -24.90
C LYS A 258 -15.03 11.59 -23.59
N GLN A 259 -14.08 12.05 -22.77
CA GLN A 259 -14.38 12.75 -21.52
C GLN A 259 -14.59 14.27 -21.72
N PHE A 260 -13.98 14.83 -22.75
CA PHE A 260 -13.96 16.26 -22.99
C PHE A 260 -14.81 16.70 -24.21
N TYR A 261 -15.35 15.75 -24.97
CA TYR A 261 -16.23 16.00 -26.10
C TYR A 261 -17.57 16.64 -25.63
N PRO A 262 -18.18 17.55 -26.44
CA PRO A 262 -17.74 18.05 -27.74
C PRO A 262 -16.78 19.25 -27.69
N GLU A 263 -16.47 19.79 -26.53
CA GLU A 263 -15.73 21.06 -26.37
C GLU A 263 -14.27 20.95 -26.81
N PHE A 264 -13.65 19.80 -26.61
CA PHE A 264 -12.26 19.56 -26.96
C PHE A 264 -12.09 18.22 -27.66
N SER A 265 -11.31 18.25 -28.75
CA SER A 265 -10.90 17.09 -29.53
C SER A 265 -9.57 16.53 -29.07
N LYS A 266 -9.19 15.34 -29.57
CA LYS A 266 -7.86 14.79 -29.38
C LYS A 266 -6.74 15.71 -29.84
N TYR A 267 -6.97 16.53 -30.87
CA TYR A 267 -5.99 17.50 -31.38
C TYR A 267 -5.72 18.60 -30.35
N ASP A 268 -6.74 19.02 -29.62
CA ASP A 268 -6.57 20.02 -28.54
C ASP A 268 -5.71 19.46 -27.42
N LEU A 269 -5.91 18.20 -27.03
CA LEU A 269 -5.17 17.52 -25.96
C LEU A 269 -3.68 17.32 -26.31
N ILE A 270 -3.37 17.00 -27.58
CA ILE A 270 -1.99 16.80 -28.06
C ILE A 270 -1.22 18.12 -28.14
N ASN A 271 -1.93 19.22 -28.45
CA ASN A 271 -1.33 20.52 -28.73
C ASN A 271 -1.43 21.53 -27.57
N LEU A 272 -1.67 21.07 -26.35
CA LEU A 272 -1.62 21.93 -25.16
C LEU A 272 -0.21 22.48 -24.94
N ASP A 273 -0.11 23.77 -24.66
CA ASP A 273 1.14 24.40 -24.26
C ASP A 273 1.57 23.96 -22.86
N ASN A 274 2.81 24.23 -22.50
CA ASN A 274 3.32 24.01 -21.16
C ASN A 274 2.50 24.81 -20.13
N PHE A 275 2.20 24.15 -18.99
CA PHE A 275 1.40 24.72 -17.91
C PHE A 275 -0.08 24.99 -18.27
N GLN A 276 -0.56 24.59 -19.43
CA GLN A 276 -1.99 24.59 -19.78
C GLN A 276 -2.58 23.21 -19.55
N LEU A 277 -3.86 23.19 -19.20
CA LEU A 277 -4.64 21.98 -18.97
C LEU A 277 -6.08 22.15 -19.45
N ILE A 278 -6.74 21.04 -19.73
CA ILE A 278 -8.19 20.94 -19.91
C ILE A 278 -8.77 20.26 -18.67
N ILE A 279 -9.86 20.81 -18.16
CA ILE A 279 -10.54 20.30 -16.96
C ILE A 279 -12.04 20.17 -17.20
N LYS A 280 -12.61 19.08 -16.68
CA LYS A 280 -14.04 18.83 -16.51
C LYS A 280 -14.28 18.54 -15.04
N MET A 281 -15.07 19.36 -14.38
CA MET A 281 -15.24 19.33 -12.92
C MET A 281 -16.64 18.90 -12.53
N MET A 282 -16.76 18.28 -11.38
CA MET A 282 -18.04 18.15 -10.69
C MET A 282 -18.19 19.29 -9.69
N ILE A 283 -19.19 20.16 -9.90
CA ILE A 283 -19.51 21.31 -9.05
C ILE A 283 -20.95 21.15 -8.54
N ASN A 284 -21.16 21.08 -7.24
CA ASN A 284 -22.46 20.88 -6.62
C ASN A 284 -23.25 19.69 -7.21
N ASN A 285 -22.58 18.55 -7.39
CA ASN A 285 -23.10 17.33 -8.01
C ASN A 285 -23.55 17.48 -9.49
N LYS A 286 -23.13 18.55 -10.17
CA LYS A 286 -23.33 18.73 -11.61
C LYS A 286 -21.99 18.76 -12.31
N THR A 287 -21.89 18.05 -13.43
CA THR A 287 -20.70 18.08 -14.29
C THR A 287 -20.65 19.40 -15.04
N SER A 288 -19.52 20.12 -14.95
CA SER A 288 -19.30 21.33 -15.74
C SER A 288 -19.04 21.01 -17.22
N THR A 289 -19.29 21.96 -18.09
CA THR A 289 -18.70 21.98 -19.43
C THR A 289 -17.17 22.00 -19.28
N PRO A 290 -16.42 21.21 -20.04
CA PRO A 290 -14.95 21.26 -20.03
C PRO A 290 -14.42 22.63 -20.43
N PHE A 291 -13.33 23.07 -19.81
CA PHE A 291 -12.70 24.36 -20.12
C PHE A 291 -11.17 24.29 -19.97
N ARG A 292 -10.48 25.22 -20.63
CA ARG A 292 -9.02 25.34 -20.56
C ARG A 292 -8.58 26.23 -19.41
N MET A 293 -7.52 25.84 -18.73
CA MET A 293 -6.89 26.61 -17.65
C MET A 293 -5.38 26.67 -17.81
N LYS A 294 -4.75 27.59 -17.09
CA LYS A 294 -3.31 27.68 -16.91
C LYS A 294 -2.97 27.48 -15.45
N THR A 295 -1.92 26.70 -15.17
CA THR A 295 -1.45 26.50 -13.80
C THR A 295 -0.75 27.72 -13.26
N ILE A 296 -0.80 27.89 -11.94
CA ILE A 296 -0.01 28.89 -11.22
C ILE A 296 1.29 28.21 -10.82
N LEU A 297 2.42 28.86 -11.07
CA LEU A 297 3.72 28.32 -10.66
C LEU A 297 3.83 28.31 -9.14
N PRO A 298 4.35 27.22 -8.54
CA PRO A 298 4.48 27.14 -7.10
C PRO A 298 5.50 28.17 -6.59
N VAL A 299 5.18 28.77 -5.44
CA VAL A 299 6.11 29.65 -4.74
C VAL A 299 7.28 28.81 -4.22
N LYS A 300 8.51 29.24 -4.49
CA LYS A 300 9.71 28.60 -3.95
C LYS A 300 9.76 28.79 -2.42
N MET A 301 9.67 27.70 -1.70
CA MET A 301 9.82 27.71 -0.24
C MET A 301 11.28 27.47 0.16
N PRO A 302 11.74 28.02 1.33
CA PRO A 302 13.07 27.75 1.84
C PRO A 302 13.32 26.26 2.04
N ALA A 303 14.47 25.75 1.57
CA ALA A 303 14.84 24.34 1.71
C ALA A 303 14.98 23.90 3.17
N GLU A 304 15.27 24.83 4.07
CA GLU A 304 15.40 24.62 5.52
C GLU A 304 14.12 24.05 6.14
N ASN A 305 12.95 24.49 5.71
CA ASN A 305 11.66 23.97 6.20
C ASN A 305 11.51 22.47 5.94
N ALA A 306 11.96 21.99 4.78
CA ALA A 306 11.91 20.57 4.44
C ALA A 306 12.89 19.76 5.32
N GLN A 307 14.05 20.32 5.66
CA GLN A 307 15.02 19.68 6.53
C GLN A 307 14.50 19.60 7.97
N ILE A 308 13.96 20.69 8.50
CA ILE A 308 13.36 20.75 9.83
C ILE A 308 12.22 19.72 9.94
N ALA A 309 11.31 19.67 8.97
CA ALA A 309 10.21 18.71 8.96
C ALA A 309 10.72 17.25 8.96
N ARG A 310 11.78 16.93 8.20
CA ARG A 310 12.40 15.60 8.19
C ARG A 310 13.01 15.23 9.54
N GLU A 311 13.76 16.13 10.16
CA GLU A 311 14.39 15.85 11.46
C GLU A 311 13.34 15.70 12.58
N LEU A 312 12.32 16.55 12.61
CA LEU A 312 11.20 16.41 13.55
C LEU A 312 10.47 15.07 13.36
N SER A 313 10.15 14.72 12.13
CA SER A 313 9.49 13.45 11.79
C SER A 313 10.35 12.24 12.20
N LYS A 314 11.64 12.26 11.86
CA LYS A 314 12.62 11.23 12.18
C LYS A 314 12.76 11.03 13.71
N ASN A 315 12.78 12.12 14.47
CA ASN A 315 12.87 12.06 15.93
C ASN A 315 11.58 11.57 16.59
N LYS A 316 10.44 11.96 16.06
CA LYS A 316 9.13 11.61 16.61
C LYS A 316 8.69 10.18 16.27
N TYR A 317 8.89 9.74 15.03
CA TYR A 317 8.33 8.50 14.49
C TYR A 317 9.37 7.41 14.24
N GLY A 318 10.66 7.77 14.16
CA GLY A 318 11.75 6.84 13.94
C GLY A 318 12.39 6.37 15.25
N ARG A 319 12.81 5.10 15.27
CA ARG A 319 13.56 4.48 16.37
C ARG A 319 15.06 4.49 16.09
N PRO A 320 15.94 4.56 17.10
CA PRO A 320 17.38 4.40 16.88
C PRO A 320 17.68 3.10 16.13
N LYS A 321 18.48 3.19 15.05
CA LYS A 321 18.81 2.05 14.19
C LYS A 321 19.35 0.85 14.97
N SER A 322 20.28 1.11 15.91
CA SER A 322 20.86 0.05 16.76
C SER A 322 19.81 -0.72 17.59
N LEU A 323 18.79 -0.03 18.10
CA LEU A 323 17.71 -0.68 18.84
C LEU A 323 16.80 -1.51 17.91
N VAL A 324 16.55 -1.01 16.70
CA VAL A 324 15.76 -1.75 15.69
C VAL A 324 16.51 -3.02 15.26
N GLU A 325 17.79 -2.91 14.98
CA GLU A 325 18.63 -4.06 14.58
C GLU A 325 18.75 -5.10 15.70
N ALA A 326 18.93 -4.66 16.96
CA ALA A 326 18.93 -5.56 18.10
C ALA A 326 17.59 -6.29 18.30
N ASP A 327 16.46 -5.58 18.10
CA ASP A 327 15.14 -6.20 18.18
C ASP A 327 14.94 -7.23 17.05
N ILE A 328 15.39 -6.92 15.82
CA ILE A 328 15.32 -7.83 14.68
C ILE A 328 16.20 -9.05 14.90
N ALA A 329 17.45 -8.87 15.37
CA ALA A 329 18.36 -9.97 15.66
C ALA A 329 17.77 -10.91 16.69
N ARG A 330 17.22 -10.40 17.77
CA ARG A 330 16.53 -11.20 18.81
C ARG A 330 15.35 -11.99 18.25
N LYS A 331 14.55 -11.39 17.36
CA LYS A 331 13.41 -12.07 16.72
C LYS A 331 13.83 -13.16 15.77
N LEU A 332 14.97 -13.02 15.13
CA LEU A 332 15.49 -13.99 14.16
C LEU A 332 16.46 -15.00 14.79
N ASN A 333 16.76 -14.88 16.10
CA ASN A 333 17.73 -15.71 16.84
C ASN A 333 19.16 -15.65 16.25
N PHE A 334 19.62 -14.44 15.86
CA PHE A 334 21.01 -14.21 15.51
C PHE A 334 21.81 -13.75 16.72
#